data_1a762edf3d50b60bb35e797e31b8a59f
#
_entry.id   1a762edf3d50b60bb35e797e31b8a59f
#
_cell.length_a   1.000
_cell.length_b   1.000
_cell.length_c   1.000
_cell.angle_alpha   90.00
_cell.angle_beta   90.00
_cell.angle_gamma   90.00
#
_symmetry.space_group_name_H-M   'P 1'
#
loop_
_entity.id
_entity.type
_entity.pdbx_description
1 polymer ?
#
loop_
_entity_poly.entity_id
_entity_poly.type
_entity_poly.pdbx_seq_one_letter_code
_entity_poly.pdbx_strand_id
1 'polypeptide(L)'
;MEPKKIALLVGAVVVALVTALLARQMFVKSATPVAVAAPVLFSQPTGPKVLVATHALPVGTILGEADFKYQPWPKDLIKGAYYVEGKLDINVLRGSVVRNEMAAGQPLTMGSFVQPGDRGFLAAALGPGMRAITVAVRAETSVAGFVFPGDRVDVMLTQSVDGSGGGGPPLKTSETIVRNMRVLATDQRTSSEDKDGKKEVKAFNTVTLEATPRIAEKIAVAQSIGQLTLSLRPIADTTAELERAIASGEVNVPTSGDPKADRKLALSVASQPLDSNPTFVTGADVSRFQRRSAPTPGPVAARPTERQPAGGINPEAPKGPVVKVGRGNSVTEVPIGGK
;
A
#
# COMPACT_ATOMS: atom_id res chain seq x y z
N MET A 1 12.16 -40.25 -95.92
CA MET A 1 12.98 -40.24 -94.66
C MET A 1 13.72 -41.57 -94.62
N GLU A 2 15.02 -41.55 -94.46
CA GLU A 2 15.80 -42.76 -94.44
C GLU A 2 15.53 -43.57 -93.17
N PRO A 3 15.27 -44.90 -93.28
CA PRO A 3 14.91 -45.73 -92.17
C PRO A 3 15.91 -45.72 -90.99
N LYS A 4 17.17 -45.42 -91.28
CA LYS A 4 18.27 -45.32 -90.32
C LYS A 4 18.10 -44.11 -89.37
N LYS A 5 17.54 -42.99 -89.85
CA LYS A 5 17.30 -41.78 -89.07
C LYS A 5 16.13 -41.97 -88.11
N ILE A 6 15.13 -42.73 -88.51
CA ILE A 6 13.95 -43.09 -87.65
C ILE A 6 14.39 -44.01 -86.52
N ALA A 7 15.25 -45.02 -86.79
CA ALA A 7 15.78 -45.92 -85.76
C ALA A 7 16.63 -45.19 -84.75
N LEU A 8 17.44 -44.18 -85.13
CA LEU A 8 18.23 -43.36 -84.26
C LEU A 8 17.34 -42.43 -83.35
N LEU A 9 16.30 -41.90 -83.95
CA LEU A 9 15.35 -41.05 -83.20
C LEU A 9 14.55 -41.85 -82.18
N VAL A 10 14.09 -43.06 -82.49
CA VAL A 10 13.45 -43.97 -81.57
C VAL A 10 14.40 -44.42 -80.45
N GLY A 11 15.66 -44.72 -80.83
CA GLY A 11 16.69 -45.05 -79.81
C GLY A 11 16.97 -43.90 -78.83
N ALA A 12 17.03 -42.68 -79.34
CA ALA A 12 17.24 -41.50 -78.45
C ALA A 12 16.05 -41.23 -77.51
N VAL A 13 14.81 -41.45 -78.00
CA VAL A 13 13.60 -41.30 -77.16
C VAL A 13 13.54 -42.38 -76.11
N VAL A 14 13.90 -43.61 -76.39
CA VAL A 14 13.94 -44.70 -75.42
C VAL A 14 14.97 -44.44 -74.33
N VAL A 15 16.17 -43.97 -74.71
CA VAL A 15 17.22 -43.62 -73.74
C VAL A 15 16.76 -42.44 -72.89
N ALA A 16 16.09 -41.42 -73.43
CA ALA A 16 15.55 -40.29 -72.69
C ALA A 16 14.47 -40.73 -71.68
N LEU A 17 13.60 -41.65 -72.11
CA LEU A 17 12.57 -42.22 -71.21
C LEU A 17 13.15 -43.06 -70.09
N VAL A 18 14.17 -43.85 -70.34
CA VAL A 18 14.85 -44.64 -69.31
C VAL A 18 15.59 -43.76 -68.32
N THR A 19 16.29 -42.74 -68.81
CA THR A 19 16.97 -41.78 -67.94
C THR A 19 15.99 -40.97 -67.09
N ALA A 20 14.84 -40.55 -67.65
CA ALA A 20 13.79 -39.88 -66.92
C ALA A 20 13.17 -40.76 -65.82
N LEU A 21 12.94 -42.05 -66.09
CA LEU A 21 12.45 -43.01 -65.10
C LEU A 21 13.47 -43.29 -63.98
N LEU A 22 14.76 -43.39 -64.32
CA LEU A 22 15.81 -43.57 -63.34
C LEU A 22 15.99 -42.31 -62.46
N ALA A 23 15.93 -41.12 -63.04
CA ALA A 23 15.98 -39.88 -62.31
C ALA A 23 14.77 -39.75 -61.37
N ARG A 24 13.57 -40.10 -61.83
CA ARG A 24 12.35 -40.12 -60.98
C ARG A 24 12.47 -41.09 -59.83
N GLN A 25 13.07 -42.28 -60.03
CA GLN A 25 13.26 -43.22 -58.92
C GLN A 25 14.29 -42.72 -57.90
N MET A 26 15.35 -42.00 -58.29
CA MET A 26 16.29 -41.38 -57.41
C MET A 26 15.67 -40.26 -56.59
N PHE A 27 14.87 -39.41 -57.20
CA PHE A 27 14.18 -38.33 -56.50
C PHE A 27 13.09 -38.86 -55.55
N VAL A 28 12.38 -39.94 -55.87
CA VAL A 28 11.34 -40.53 -54.99
C VAL A 28 11.97 -41.27 -53.80
N LYS A 29 13.17 -41.81 -53.95
CA LYS A 29 13.91 -42.47 -52.82
C LYS A 29 14.58 -41.49 -51.88
N SER A 30 14.78 -40.22 -52.26
CA SER A 30 15.39 -39.22 -51.41
C SER A 30 14.38 -38.45 -50.53
N ALA A 31 13.07 -38.65 -50.70
CA ALA A 31 12.10 -38.17 -49.77
C ALA A 31 12.02 -39.14 -48.60
N THR A 32 12.98 -39.05 -47.66
CA THR A 32 12.78 -39.54 -46.31
C THR A 32 11.50 -38.85 -45.81
N PRO A 33 10.46 -39.59 -45.37
CA PRO A 33 9.34 -38.94 -44.75
C PRO A 33 9.93 -38.20 -43.54
N VAL A 34 9.89 -36.85 -43.55
CA VAL A 34 10.07 -36.06 -42.35
C VAL A 34 9.01 -36.61 -41.44
N ALA A 35 9.42 -37.39 -40.44
CA ALA A 35 8.58 -37.80 -39.35
C ALA A 35 8.05 -36.49 -38.76
N VAL A 36 6.84 -36.11 -39.14
CA VAL A 36 6.11 -35.05 -38.45
C VAL A 36 6.11 -35.54 -37.02
N ALA A 37 6.96 -34.90 -36.18
CA ALA A 37 7.00 -35.18 -34.76
C ALA A 37 5.52 -35.07 -34.30
N ALA A 38 4.92 -36.20 -33.97
CA ALA A 38 3.60 -36.22 -33.40
C ALA A 38 3.64 -35.18 -32.27
N PRO A 39 2.63 -34.28 -32.19
CA PRO A 39 2.61 -33.32 -31.10
C PRO A 39 2.82 -34.15 -29.84
N VAL A 40 3.90 -33.86 -29.13
CA VAL A 40 4.17 -34.47 -27.83
C VAL A 40 3.02 -33.98 -26.98
N LEU A 41 1.98 -34.79 -26.88
CA LEU A 41 0.93 -34.62 -25.90
C LEU A 41 1.68 -34.67 -24.59
N PHE A 42 1.97 -33.48 -24.05
CA PHE A 42 2.44 -33.36 -22.68
C PHE A 42 1.35 -34.02 -21.83
N SER A 43 1.54 -35.29 -21.53
CA SER A 43 0.67 -36.02 -20.62
C SER A 43 0.68 -35.21 -19.33
N GLN A 44 -0.44 -34.61 -19.01
CA GLN A 44 -0.56 -33.90 -17.75
C GLN A 44 -0.18 -34.90 -16.66
N PRO A 45 0.70 -34.51 -15.74
CA PRO A 45 1.15 -35.42 -14.70
C PRO A 45 -0.07 -35.93 -13.94
N THR A 46 -0.34 -37.22 -14.05
CA THR A 46 -1.36 -37.93 -13.29
C THR A 46 -0.80 -38.14 -11.88
N GLY A 47 -1.11 -37.24 -10.97
CA GLY A 47 -0.65 -37.29 -9.59
C GLY A 47 -1.60 -36.58 -8.65
N PRO A 48 -1.39 -36.69 -7.33
CA PRO A 48 -2.12 -35.91 -6.37
C PRO A 48 -1.93 -34.44 -6.67
N LYS A 49 -2.98 -33.64 -6.43
CA LYS A 49 -2.91 -32.19 -6.67
C LYS A 49 -2.25 -31.50 -5.49
N VAL A 50 -1.36 -30.57 -5.81
CA VAL A 50 -0.65 -29.72 -4.86
C VAL A 50 -1.09 -28.28 -5.07
N LEU A 51 -1.17 -27.52 -4.00
CA LEU A 51 -1.48 -26.10 -4.04
C LEU A 51 -0.29 -25.32 -4.58
N VAL A 52 -0.51 -24.51 -5.63
CA VAL A 52 0.52 -23.68 -6.26
C VAL A 52 0.08 -22.22 -6.33
N ALA A 53 1.04 -21.30 -6.30
CA ALA A 53 0.77 -19.88 -6.48
C ALA A 53 0.28 -19.59 -7.91
N THR A 54 -0.78 -18.80 -8.07
CA THR A 54 -1.32 -18.40 -9.38
C THR A 54 -0.47 -17.34 -10.06
N HIS A 55 0.16 -16.49 -9.26
CA HIS A 55 1.05 -15.40 -9.68
C HIS A 55 2.18 -15.24 -8.66
N ALA A 56 3.12 -14.34 -8.92
CA ALA A 56 4.20 -14.05 -7.98
C ALA A 56 3.64 -13.42 -6.69
N LEU A 57 4.00 -13.98 -5.54
CA LEU A 57 3.57 -13.56 -4.21
C LEU A 57 4.76 -12.99 -3.46
N PRO A 58 4.91 -11.66 -3.38
CA PRO A 58 5.95 -11.02 -2.59
C PRO A 58 5.72 -11.19 -1.08
N VAL A 59 6.78 -11.04 -0.30
CA VAL A 59 6.71 -11.02 1.16
C VAL A 59 5.71 -9.97 1.65
N GLY A 60 4.90 -10.30 2.66
CA GLY A 60 3.88 -9.42 3.20
C GLY A 60 2.53 -9.48 2.49
N THR A 61 2.39 -10.28 1.43
CA THR A 61 1.10 -10.51 0.77
C THR A 61 0.18 -11.30 1.68
N ILE A 62 -1.03 -10.80 1.91
CA ILE A 62 -2.09 -11.53 2.61
C ILE A 62 -2.79 -12.42 1.58
N LEU A 63 -2.83 -13.72 1.84
CA LEU A 63 -3.38 -14.71 0.91
C LEU A 63 -4.91 -14.65 0.83
N GLY A 64 -5.41 -14.49 -0.39
CA GLY A 64 -6.81 -14.64 -0.76
C GLY A 64 -7.06 -15.92 -1.56
N GLU A 65 -8.30 -16.19 -1.94
CA GLU A 65 -8.68 -17.37 -2.74
C GLU A 65 -8.09 -17.36 -4.16
N ALA A 66 -7.86 -16.18 -4.73
CA ALA A 66 -7.35 -16.02 -6.09
C ALA A 66 -5.83 -16.28 -6.21
N ASP A 67 -5.11 -16.31 -5.08
CA ASP A 67 -3.65 -16.34 -5.06
C ASP A 67 -3.09 -17.75 -5.24
N PHE A 68 -3.91 -18.77 -5.12
CA PHE A 68 -3.49 -20.16 -5.23
C PHE A 68 -4.52 -21.03 -5.96
N LYS A 69 -4.04 -22.14 -6.53
CA LYS A 69 -4.86 -23.14 -7.22
C LYS A 69 -4.28 -24.53 -7.04
N TYR A 70 -5.13 -25.54 -7.13
CA TYR A 70 -4.69 -26.92 -7.21
C TYR A 70 -4.16 -27.26 -8.60
N GLN A 71 -2.97 -27.88 -8.65
CA GLN A 71 -2.34 -28.35 -9.88
C GLN A 71 -1.85 -29.79 -9.70
N PRO A 72 -2.08 -30.72 -10.66
CA PRO A 72 -1.51 -32.07 -10.64
C PRO A 72 0.00 -32.00 -10.51
N TRP A 73 0.58 -32.82 -9.61
CA TRP A 73 2.01 -32.82 -9.33
C TRP A 73 2.56 -34.23 -9.37
N PRO A 74 3.77 -34.47 -9.93
CA PRO A 74 4.39 -35.81 -9.93
C PRO A 74 4.58 -36.32 -8.50
N LYS A 75 4.17 -37.59 -8.25
CA LYS A 75 4.21 -38.19 -6.91
C LYS A 75 5.61 -38.16 -6.30
N ASP A 76 6.63 -38.42 -7.12
CA ASP A 76 8.03 -38.49 -6.70
C ASP A 76 8.62 -37.15 -6.27
N LEU A 77 7.97 -36.04 -6.68
CA LEU A 77 8.39 -34.66 -6.32
C LEU A 77 7.64 -34.11 -5.12
N ILE A 78 6.66 -34.85 -4.58
CA ILE A 78 5.89 -34.39 -3.42
C ILE A 78 6.72 -34.57 -2.18
N LYS A 79 7.17 -33.43 -1.62
CA LYS A 79 7.79 -33.36 -0.29
C LYS A 79 6.70 -33.18 0.77
N GLY A 80 6.93 -33.73 1.96
CA GLY A 80 5.98 -33.69 3.07
C GLY A 80 5.56 -32.29 3.53
N ALA A 81 6.28 -31.25 3.08
CA ALA A 81 5.98 -29.85 3.37
C ALA A 81 4.94 -29.21 2.44
N TYR A 82 4.48 -29.90 1.38
CA TYR A 82 3.55 -29.32 0.42
C TYR A 82 2.09 -29.47 0.88
N TYR A 83 1.27 -28.49 0.50
CA TYR A 83 -0.17 -28.56 0.68
C TYR A 83 -0.80 -29.42 -0.40
N VAL A 84 -1.17 -30.64 -0.02
CA VAL A 84 -1.77 -31.64 -0.91
C VAL A 84 -3.29 -31.65 -0.72
N GLU A 85 -4.05 -31.76 -1.82
CA GLU A 85 -5.52 -31.81 -1.80
C GLU A 85 -6.01 -32.93 -0.87
N GLY A 86 -6.97 -32.62 0.00
CA GLY A 86 -7.58 -33.56 0.94
C GLY A 86 -6.77 -33.84 2.22
N LYS A 87 -5.54 -33.30 2.38
CA LYS A 87 -4.76 -33.47 3.61
C LYS A 87 -4.82 -32.29 4.57
N LEU A 88 -5.08 -31.09 4.06
CA LEU A 88 -5.09 -29.85 4.82
C LEU A 88 -6.27 -28.98 4.39
N ASP A 89 -6.86 -28.29 5.36
CA ASP A 89 -7.93 -27.34 5.09
C ASP A 89 -7.35 -26.07 4.44
N ILE A 90 -7.83 -25.73 3.25
CA ILE A 90 -7.43 -24.55 2.50
C ILE A 90 -7.82 -23.25 3.23
N ASN A 91 -8.86 -23.32 4.06
CA ASN A 91 -9.32 -22.16 4.84
C ASN A 91 -8.25 -21.66 5.83
N VAL A 92 -7.35 -22.52 6.28
CA VAL A 92 -6.24 -22.16 7.17
C VAL A 92 -5.23 -21.23 6.46
N LEU A 93 -5.14 -21.29 5.13
CA LEU A 93 -4.25 -20.42 4.36
C LEU A 93 -4.85 -19.05 4.08
N ARG A 94 -6.17 -18.94 4.10
CA ARG A 94 -6.87 -17.68 3.85
C ARG A 94 -6.55 -16.68 4.96
N GLY A 95 -6.09 -15.48 4.59
CA GLY A 95 -5.64 -14.49 5.55
C GLY A 95 -4.23 -14.70 6.10
N SER A 96 -3.56 -15.82 5.77
CA SER A 96 -2.14 -16.01 6.09
C SER A 96 -1.25 -15.05 5.29
N VAL A 97 -0.09 -14.72 5.84
CA VAL A 97 0.86 -13.79 5.22
C VAL A 97 2.05 -14.52 4.65
N VAL A 98 2.44 -14.17 3.43
CA VAL A 98 3.62 -14.70 2.76
C VAL A 98 4.88 -14.24 3.50
N ARG A 99 5.64 -15.21 4.02
CA ARG A 99 6.91 -14.99 4.73
C ARG A 99 8.11 -15.00 3.79
N ASN A 100 8.09 -15.89 2.79
CA ASN A 100 9.12 -16.00 1.79
C ASN A 100 8.52 -15.76 0.41
N GLU A 101 9.16 -14.93 -0.41
CA GLU A 101 8.72 -14.66 -1.77
C GLU A 101 8.53 -15.95 -2.57
N MET A 102 7.46 -16.00 -3.35
CA MET A 102 7.10 -17.16 -4.17
C MET A 102 6.85 -16.74 -5.61
N ALA A 103 7.37 -17.54 -6.55
CA ALA A 103 7.11 -17.35 -7.97
C ALA A 103 5.76 -17.97 -8.40
N ALA A 104 5.20 -17.49 -9.51
CA ALA A 104 4.04 -18.09 -10.13
C ALA A 104 4.29 -19.58 -10.45
N GLY A 105 3.33 -20.47 -10.13
CA GLY A 105 3.46 -21.91 -10.31
C GLY A 105 4.29 -22.64 -9.25
N GLN A 106 4.88 -21.93 -8.30
CA GLN A 106 5.65 -22.55 -7.22
C GLN A 106 4.70 -23.24 -6.22
N PRO A 107 5.00 -24.48 -5.77
CA PRO A 107 4.22 -25.16 -4.76
C PRO A 107 4.26 -24.45 -3.41
N LEU A 108 3.10 -24.34 -2.77
CA LEU A 108 2.99 -23.78 -1.44
C LEU A 108 3.56 -24.75 -0.40
N THR A 109 4.39 -24.23 0.50
CA THR A 109 5.00 -24.99 1.59
C THR A 109 4.59 -24.46 2.96
N MET A 110 4.44 -25.36 3.95
CA MET A 110 3.97 -25.02 5.30
C MET A 110 4.82 -23.94 5.99
N GLY A 111 6.12 -23.84 5.70
CA GLY A 111 7.00 -22.84 6.31
C GLY A 111 7.03 -21.47 5.61
N SER A 112 6.33 -21.32 4.47
CA SER A 112 6.36 -20.10 3.66
C SER A 112 5.34 -19.07 4.10
N PHE A 113 4.47 -19.42 5.04
CA PHE A 113 3.37 -18.57 5.51
C PHE A 113 3.35 -18.45 7.02
N VAL A 114 2.81 -17.33 7.48
CA VAL A 114 2.51 -17.09 8.89
C VAL A 114 1.00 -16.94 9.01
N GLN A 115 0.38 -17.74 9.85
CA GLN A 115 -1.08 -17.73 10.03
C GLN A 115 -1.53 -16.55 10.89
N PRO A 116 -2.78 -16.09 10.72
CA PRO A 116 -3.38 -15.16 11.65
C PRO A 116 -3.31 -15.68 13.09
N GLY A 117 -2.79 -14.85 14.00
CA GLY A 117 -2.58 -15.25 15.41
C GLY A 117 -1.21 -15.83 15.73
N ASP A 118 -0.42 -16.25 14.76
CA ASP A 118 0.94 -16.72 14.99
C ASP A 118 1.87 -15.59 15.42
N ARG A 119 2.92 -15.96 16.15
CA ARG A 119 4.00 -15.04 16.49
C ARG A 119 4.69 -14.53 15.23
N GLY A 120 4.83 -13.20 15.13
CA GLY A 120 5.45 -12.56 13.97
C GLY A 120 4.50 -12.32 12.80
N PHE A 121 3.21 -12.67 12.90
CA PHE A 121 2.24 -12.39 11.83
C PHE A 121 2.24 -10.92 11.43
N LEU A 122 2.10 -9.99 12.38
CA LEU A 122 2.12 -8.55 12.09
C LEU A 122 3.44 -8.12 11.46
N ALA A 123 4.58 -8.66 11.93
CA ALA A 123 5.88 -8.34 11.36
C ALA A 123 6.05 -8.86 9.92
N ALA A 124 5.46 -10.02 9.60
CA ALA A 124 5.44 -10.56 8.25
C ALA A 124 4.48 -9.82 7.32
N ALA A 125 3.37 -9.31 7.86
CA ALA A 125 2.38 -8.54 7.11
C ALA A 125 2.86 -7.15 6.71
N LEU A 126 3.84 -6.59 7.41
CA LEU A 126 4.38 -5.26 7.15
C LEU A 126 5.25 -5.25 5.88
N GLY A 127 5.02 -4.25 5.05
CA GLY A 127 5.91 -3.93 3.94
C GLY A 127 7.28 -3.42 4.40
N PRO A 128 8.31 -3.46 3.53
CA PRO A 128 9.63 -2.93 3.85
C PRO A 128 9.56 -1.46 4.30
N GLY A 129 10.20 -1.13 5.42
CA GLY A 129 10.21 0.23 5.97
C GLY A 129 8.94 0.65 6.70
N MET A 130 7.90 -0.17 6.71
CA MET A 130 6.64 0.12 7.40
C MET A 130 6.67 -0.27 8.88
N ARG A 131 5.72 0.26 9.64
CA ARG A 131 5.52 0.03 11.08
C ARG A 131 4.06 -0.31 11.34
N ALA A 132 3.80 -1.10 12.35
CA ALA A 132 2.47 -1.31 12.90
C ALA A 132 2.25 -0.32 14.04
N ILE A 133 1.19 0.47 13.96
CA ILE A 133 0.75 1.35 15.04
C ILE A 133 -0.67 1.01 15.46
N THR A 134 -0.90 0.91 16.76
CA THR A 134 -2.24 0.65 17.28
C THR A 134 -2.90 1.95 17.70
N VAL A 135 -4.12 2.14 17.22
CA VAL A 135 -4.96 3.30 17.47
C VAL A 135 -6.15 2.87 18.32
N ALA A 136 -6.37 3.56 19.44
CA ALA A 136 -7.58 3.39 20.22
C ALA A 136 -8.76 4.06 19.50
N VAL A 137 -9.84 3.33 19.31
CA VAL A 137 -11.05 3.80 18.64
C VAL A 137 -12.27 3.38 19.46
N ARG A 138 -13.40 4.02 19.22
CA ARG A 138 -14.68 3.60 19.83
C ARG A 138 -15.54 2.93 18.77
N ALA A 139 -16.44 2.06 19.19
CA ALA A 139 -17.35 1.37 18.26
C ALA A 139 -18.14 2.35 17.37
N GLU A 140 -18.57 3.49 17.93
CA GLU A 140 -19.30 4.53 17.19
C GLU A 140 -18.41 5.26 16.17
N THR A 141 -17.09 5.32 16.40
CA THR A 141 -16.13 6.06 15.57
C THR A 141 -15.34 5.16 14.62
N SER A 142 -15.63 3.86 14.60
CA SER A 142 -14.92 2.85 13.80
C SER A 142 -15.85 2.06 12.88
N VAL A 143 -16.77 2.76 12.21
CA VAL A 143 -17.70 2.16 11.22
C VAL A 143 -18.47 0.98 11.85
N ALA A 144 -18.89 1.10 13.12
CA ALA A 144 -19.70 0.10 13.84
C ALA A 144 -19.15 -1.33 13.79
N GLY A 145 -17.83 -1.52 13.69
CA GLY A 145 -17.22 -2.85 13.64
C GLY A 145 -17.07 -3.46 12.24
N PHE A 146 -17.46 -2.75 11.18
CA PHE A 146 -17.35 -3.22 9.79
C PHE A 146 -15.98 -3.00 9.15
N VAL A 147 -14.95 -2.81 9.96
CA VAL A 147 -13.56 -2.72 9.50
C VAL A 147 -12.87 -4.05 9.75
N PHE A 148 -12.31 -4.63 8.71
CA PHE A 148 -11.63 -5.93 8.75
C PHE A 148 -10.15 -5.81 8.38
N PRO A 149 -9.31 -6.75 8.83
CA PRO A 149 -7.94 -6.85 8.34
C PRO A 149 -7.88 -6.91 6.82
N GLY A 150 -7.02 -6.09 6.20
CA GLY A 150 -6.92 -5.90 4.77
C GLY A 150 -7.66 -4.67 4.22
N ASP A 151 -8.63 -4.13 4.94
CA ASP A 151 -9.36 -2.92 4.53
C ASP A 151 -8.47 -1.68 4.53
N ARG A 152 -8.93 -0.66 3.82
CA ARG A 152 -8.31 0.65 3.75
C ARG A 152 -9.17 1.70 4.44
N VAL A 153 -8.55 2.49 5.31
CA VAL A 153 -9.23 3.52 6.10
C VAL A 153 -8.49 4.85 6.03
N ASP A 154 -9.25 5.93 6.18
CA ASP A 154 -8.71 7.26 6.45
C ASP A 154 -8.83 7.53 7.95
N VAL A 155 -7.83 8.23 8.51
CA VAL A 155 -7.80 8.60 9.93
C VAL A 155 -8.16 10.08 10.06
N MET A 156 -9.22 10.34 10.81
CA MET A 156 -9.70 11.68 11.12
C MET A 156 -9.41 12.00 12.59
N LEU A 157 -8.92 13.20 12.84
CA LEU A 157 -8.70 13.76 14.17
C LEU A 157 -9.82 14.74 14.49
N THR A 158 -10.51 14.54 15.60
CA THR A 158 -11.44 15.50 16.17
C THR A 158 -10.86 16.05 17.46
N GLN A 159 -10.69 17.37 17.54
CA GLN A 159 -10.10 18.04 18.69
C GLN A 159 -10.87 19.29 19.09
N SER A 160 -10.63 19.73 20.31
CA SER A 160 -11.14 20.97 20.87
C SER A 160 -9.96 21.90 21.15
N VAL A 161 -9.95 23.05 20.48
CA VAL A 161 -8.86 24.04 20.61
C VAL A 161 -9.34 25.16 21.50
N ASP A 162 -8.73 25.25 22.70
CA ASP A 162 -8.98 26.33 23.64
C ASP A 162 -8.23 27.58 23.20
N GLY A 163 -8.89 28.72 23.27
CA GLY A 163 -8.23 30.01 22.99
C GLY A 163 -7.44 30.48 24.18
N SER A 164 -6.20 30.92 23.95
CA SER A 164 -5.35 31.55 24.97
C SER A 164 -6.00 32.87 25.45
N GLY A 165 -6.69 32.84 26.61
CA GLY A 165 -7.12 34.04 27.32
C GLY A 165 -8.45 34.69 26.90
N GLY A 166 -9.19 34.13 25.94
CA GLY A 166 -10.49 34.66 25.55
C GLY A 166 -11.63 33.85 26.14
N GLY A 167 -12.48 34.43 26.97
CA GLY A 167 -13.69 33.79 27.45
C GLY A 167 -14.61 33.42 26.27
N GLY A 168 -14.95 32.16 26.15
CA GLY A 168 -15.89 31.64 25.15
C GLY A 168 -15.68 30.16 24.89
N PRO A 169 -16.64 29.48 24.21
CA PRO A 169 -16.54 28.06 23.98
C PRO A 169 -15.34 27.72 23.10
N PRO A 170 -14.67 26.55 23.33
CA PRO A 170 -13.55 26.12 22.54
C PRO A 170 -13.93 25.89 21.08
N LEU A 171 -12.99 26.04 20.17
CA LEU A 171 -13.15 25.71 18.76
C LEU A 171 -13.10 24.18 18.60
N LYS A 172 -14.17 23.57 18.12
CA LYS A 172 -14.19 22.16 17.74
C LYS A 172 -13.83 22.03 16.26
N THR A 173 -12.87 21.16 15.97
CA THR A 173 -12.40 20.90 14.60
C THR A 173 -12.32 19.41 14.36
N SER A 174 -12.56 19.01 13.10
CA SER A 174 -12.29 17.66 12.62
C SER A 174 -11.56 17.75 11.29
N GLU A 175 -10.49 16.97 11.16
CA GLU A 175 -9.65 16.96 9.97
C GLU A 175 -9.17 15.55 9.64
N THR A 176 -9.06 15.24 8.34
CA THR A 176 -8.44 13.99 7.90
C THR A 176 -6.92 14.16 7.90
N ILE A 177 -6.24 13.51 8.85
CA ILE A 177 -4.79 13.66 9.06
C ILE A 177 -3.96 12.71 8.22
N VAL A 178 -4.48 11.50 7.93
CA VAL A 178 -3.82 10.47 7.13
C VAL A 178 -4.86 9.73 6.30
N ARG A 179 -4.51 9.38 5.07
CA ARG A 179 -5.38 8.64 4.16
C ARG A 179 -4.77 7.32 3.74
N ASN A 180 -5.63 6.41 3.29
CA ASN A 180 -5.26 5.15 2.66
C ASN A 180 -4.41 4.23 3.56
N MET A 181 -4.73 4.17 4.86
CA MET A 181 -4.06 3.30 5.82
C MET A 181 -4.59 1.87 5.70
N ARG A 182 -3.69 0.89 5.61
CA ARG A 182 -4.09 -0.52 5.61
C ARG A 182 -4.29 -1.02 7.04
N VAL A 183 -5.43 -1.67 7.28
CA VAL A 183 -5.75 -2.33 8.55
C VAL A 183 -5.04 -3.68 8.61
N LEU A 184 -4.26 -3.90 9.67
CA LEU A 184 -3.55 -5.16 9.90
C LEU A 184 -4.30 -6.07 10.88
N ALA A 185 -4.93 -5.47 11.89
CA ALA A 185 -5.68 -6.20 12.90
C ALA A 185 -6.71 -5.28 13.57
N THR A 186 -7.79 -5.89 14.09
CA THR A 186 -8.76 -5.23 14.96
C THR A 186 -8.71 -5.92 16.32
N ASP A 187 -8.56 -5.17 17.41
CA ASP A 187 -8.17 -5.67 18.73
C ASP A 187 -6.93 -6.57 18.61
N GLN A 188 -7.01 -7.81 19.09
CA GLN A 188 -5.97 -8.81 18.92
C GLN A 188 -6.24 -9.77 17.75
N ARG A 189 -7.22 -9.43 16.89
CA ARG A 189 -7.62 -10.27 15.77
C ARG A 189 -6.92 -9.85 14.49
N THR A 190 -6.36 -10.81 13.83
CA THR A 190 -5.69 -10.67 12.53
C THR A 190 -6.44 -11.35 11.39
N SER A 191 -7.57 -12.03 11.72
CA SER A 191 -8.48 -12.66 10.75
C SER A 191 -9.90 -12.13 10.89
N SER A 192 -10.65 -12.14 9.80
CA SER A 192 -12.06 -11.71 9.75
C SER A 192 -13.05 -12.86 9.88
N GLU A 193 -12.59 -14.09 10.14
CA GLU A 193 -13.45 -15.28 10.21
C GLU A 193 -13.53 -15.82 11.65
N ASP A 194 -14.72 -16.26 12.04
CA ASP A 194 -14.94 -17.06 13.24
C ASP A 194 -14.88 -18.56 12.88
N LYS A 195 -14.88 -19.45 13.88
CA LYS A 195 -14.74 -20.91 13.73
C LYS A 195 -15.72 -21.57 12.78
N ASP A 196 -16.84 -20.92 12.46
CA ASP A 196 -17.90 -21.44 11.58
C ASP A 196 -17.86 -20.85 10.15
N GLY A 197 -16.79 -20.13 9.75
CA GLY A 197 -16.64 -19.56 8.41
C GLY A 197 -17.58 -18.38 8.11
N LYS A 198 -18.29 -17.86 9.12
CA LYS A 198 -19.14 -16.67 9.01
C LYS A 198 -18.38 -15.46 9.54
N LYS A 199 -18.43 -14.36 8.77
CA LYS A 199 -17.91 -13.08 9.23
C LYS A 199 -18.77 -12.56 10.39
N GLU A 200 -18.21 -12.54 11.59
CA GLU A 200 -18.89 -11.98 12.74
C GLU A 200 -18.47 -10.51 12.92
N VAL A 201 -19.45 -9.62 12.87
CA VAL A 201 -19.25 -8.20 13.17
C VAL A 201 -19.24 -8.04 14.68
N LYS A 202 -18.06 -7.84 15.27
CA LYS A 202 -17.90 -7.53 16.69
C LYS A 202 -17.33 -6.12 16.85
N ALA A 203 -17.87 -5.37 17.81
CA ALA A 203 -17.29 -4.09 18.19
C ALA A 203 -15.85 -4.30 18.66
N PHE A 204 -14.95 -3.43 18.24
CA PHE A 204 -13.55 -3.42 18.64
C PHE A 204 -13.17 -2.06 19.22
N ASN A 205 -12.15 -2.05 20.07
CA ASN A 205 -11.69 -0.86 20.78
C ASN A 205 -10.33 -0.38 20.27
N THR A 206 -9.61 -1.22 19.52
CA THR A 206 -8.31 -0.88 18.97
C THR A 206 -8.20 -1.38 17.54
N VAL A 207 -7.49 -0.63 16.70
CA VAL A 207 -7.16 -0.99 15.34
C VAL A 207 -5.66 -0.83 15.13
N THR A 208 -5.03 -1.86 14.59
CA THR A 208 -3.61 -1.81 14.22
C THR A 208 -3.49 -1.51 12.73
N LEU A 209 -2.79 -0.42 12.42
CA LEU A 209 -2.64 0.13 11.08
C LEU A 209 -1.18 0.03 10.62
N GLU A 210 -0.99 -0.13 9.31
CA GLU A 210 0.30 -0.03 8.66
C GLU A 210 0.64 1.44 8.38
N ALA A 211 1.80 1.89 8.85
CA ALA A 211 2.23 3.28 8.76
C ALA A 211 3.70 3.40 8.38
N THR A 212 4.09 4.47 7.70
CA THR A 212 5.49 4.88 7.67
C THR A 212 5.92 5.38 9.06
N PRO A 213 7.22 5.41 9.40
CA PRO A 213 7.69 5.93 10.69
C PRO A 213 7.15 7.34 10.99
N ARG A 214 7.18 8.23 10.00
CA ARG A 214 6.66 9.60 10.11
C ARG A 214 5.16 9.66 10.38
N ILE A 215 4.38 8.83 9.68
CA ILE A 215 2.93 8.74 9.91
C ILE A 215 2.64 8.16 11.30
N ALA A 216 3.43 7.19 11.76
CA ALA A 216 3.29 6.64 13.11
C ALA A 216 3.51 7.72 14.19
N GLU A 217 4.55 8.55 14.04
CA GLU A 217 4.79 9.70 14.93
C GLU A 217 3.63 10.70 14.91
N LYS A 218 3.12 11.02 13.71
CA LYS A 218 1.97 11.91 13.52
C LYS A 218 0.71 11.38 14.24
N ILE A 219 0.43 10.08 14.10
CA ILE A 219 -0.71 9.43 14.76
C ILE A 219 -0.53 9.44 16.27
N ALA A 220 0.68 9.17 16.78
CA ALA A 220 0.96 9.19 18.22
C ALA A 220 0.69 10.58 18.83
N VAL A 221 1.10 11.65 18.14
CA VAL A 221 0.78 13.02 18.55
C VAL A 221 -0.73 13.27 18.48
N ALA A 222 -1.38 12.85 17.39
CA ALA A 222 -2.82 13.06 17.20
C ALA A 222 -3.65 12.38 18.31
N GLN A 223 -3.24 11.18 18.77
CA GLN A 223 -3.88 10.50 19.93
C GLN A 223 -3.78 11.30 21.24
N SER A 224 -2.73 12.12 21.39
CA SER A 224 -2.54 12.95 22.60
C SER A 224 -3.36 14.23 22.60
N ILE A 225 -3.74 14.74 21.42
CA ILE A 225 -4.44 16.03 21.30
C ILE A 225 -5.94 15.90 21.05
N GLY A 226 -6.42 14.73 20.60
CA GLY A 226 -7.84 14.56 20.30
C GLY A 226 -8.27 13.11 20.13
N GLN A 227 -9.49 12.96 19.65
CA GLN A 227 -10.09 11.65 19.38
C GLN A 227 -9.90 11.28 17.92
N LEU A 228 -9.44 10.04 17.68
CA LEU A 228 -9.32 9.50 16.35
C LEU A 228 -10.59 8.75 15.93
N THR A 229 -10.98 8.95 14.68
CA THR A 229 -12.12 8.31 14.02
C THR A 229 -11.63 7.69 12.71
N LEU A 230 -12.11 6.49 12.39
CA LEU A 230 -11.80 5.81 11.14
C LEU A 230 -12.94 5.99 10.14
N SER A 231 -12.58 6.27 8.89
CA SER A 231 -13.50 6.28 7.75
C SER A 231 -13.07 5.19 6.77
N LEU A 232 -13.98 4.25 6.49
CA LEU A 232 -13.73 3.15 5.56
C LEU A 232 -13.71 3.67 4.12
N ARG A 233 -12.71 3.26 3.35
CA ARG A 233 -12.57 3.61 1.95
C ARG A 233 -13.16 2.53 1.05
N PRO A 234 -13.87 2.90 -0.03
CA PRO A 234 -14.30 1.95 -1.03
C PRO A 234 -13.10 1.41 -1.83
N ILE A 235 -13.18 0.15 -2.24
CA ILE A 235 -12.13 -0.51 -3.05
C ILE A 235 -11.91 0.22 -4.38
N ALA A 236 -12.96 0.83 -4.93
CA ALA A 236 -12.91 1.56 -6.20
C ALA A 236 -12.03 2.83 -6.15
N ASP A 237 -11.89 3.46 -4.97
CA ASP A 237 -11.11 4.70 -4.83
C ASP A 237 -9.63 4.48 -5.09
N THR A 238 -9.09 3.32 -4.75
CA THR A 238 -7.67 2.99 -4.97
C THR A 238 -7.31 3.04 -6.47
N THR A 239 -8.20 2.56 -7.33
CA THR A 239 -8.01 2.61 -8.79
C THR A 239 -8.16 4.03 -9.35
N ALA A 240 -9.15 4.77 -8.87
CA ALA A 240 -9.39 6.14 -9.33
C ALA A 240 -8.28 7.12 -8.86
N GLU A 241 -7.75 6.95 -7.67
CA GLU A 241 -6.60 7.72 -7.17
C GLU A 241 -5.33 7.39 -7.94
N LEU A 242 -5.10 6.11 -8.25
CA LEU A 242 -3.98 5.70 -9.10
C LEU A 242 -4.05 6.36 -10.47
N GLU A 243 -5.21 6.34 -11.12
CA GLU A 243 -5.39 6.99 -12.43
C GLU A 243 -5.18 8.51 -12.35
N ARG A 244 -5.63 9.15 -11.28
CA ARG A 244 -5.37 10.58 -11.03
C ARG A 244 -3.90 10.86 -10.76
N ALA A 245 -3.23 10.06 -9.94
CA ALA A 245 -1.82 10.22 -9.60
C ALA A 245 -0.91 10.01 -10.83
N ILE A 246 -1.28 9.09 -11.73
CA ILE A 246 -0.61 8.92 -13.02
C ILE A 246 -0.88 10.12 -13.94
N ALA A 247 -2.12 10.60 -14.00
CA ALA A 247 -2.51 11.73 -14.85
C ALA A 247 -1.91 13.06 -14.37
N SER A 248 -1.74 13.25 -13.05
CA SER A 248 -1.12 14.44 -12.45
C SER A 248 0.42 14.43 -12.51
N GLY A 249 1.04 13.28 -12.85
CA GLY A 249 2.49 13.12 -12.84
C GLY A 249 3.10 13.01 -11.43
N GLU A 250 2.29 12.90 -10.39
CA GLU A 250 2.76 12.68 -9.01
C GLU A 250 3.43 11.30 -8.84
N VAL A 251 2.97 10.32 -9.60
CA VAL A 251 3.60 9.00 -9.69
C VAL A 251 4.38 8.93 -11.00
N ASN A 252 5.68 9.13 -10.92
CA ASN A 252 6.57 8.90 -12.05
C ASN A 252 6.79 7.39 -12.16
N VAL A 253 5.98 6.74 -12.99
CA VAL A 253 6.15 5.31 -13.30
C VAL A 253 7.32 5.21 -14.25
N PRO A 254 8.46 4.62 -13.85
CA PRO A 254 9.54 4.38 -14.79
C PRO A 254 9.00 3.47 -15.90
N THR A 255 9.04 3.95 -17.12
CA THR A 255 8.58 3.20 -18.29
C THR A 255 9.61 2.10 -18.54
N SER A 256 9.39 0.92 -17.97
CA SER A 256 10.29 -0.24 -18.14
C SER A 256 10.10 -0.93 -19.50
N GLY A 257 9.11 -0.50 -20.27
CA GLY A 257 8.72 -1.13 -21.53
C GLY A 257 7.79 -2.33 -21.39
N ASP A 258 7.51 -2.76 -20.17
CA ASP A 258 6.48 -3.78 -19.85
C ASP A 258 5.28 -3.13 -19.15
N PRO A 259 4.13 -2.96 -19.85
CA PRO A 259 2.94 -2.31 -19.27
C PRO A 259 2.39 -3.00 -18.01
N LYS A 260 2.66 -4.31 -17.87
CA LYS A 260 2.21 -5.06 -16.68
C LYS A 260 3.09 -4.77 -15.47
N ALA A 261 4.40 -4.68 -15.67
CA ALA A 261 5.36 -4.31 -14.63
C ALA A 261 5.13 -2.86 -14.16
N ASP A 262 4.95 -1.95 -15.10
CA ASP A 262 4.68 -0.54 -14.83
C ASP A 262 3.37 -0.35 -14.05
N ARG A 263 2.30 -1.06 -14.43
CA ARG A 263 1.03 -1.05 -13.69
C ARG A 263 1.16 -1.61 -12.28
N LYS A 264 1.93 -2.69 -12.10
CA LYS A 264 2.19 -3.29 -10.77
C LYS A 264 2.94 -2.33 -9.86
N LEU A 265 3.96 -1.65 -10.40
CA LEU A 265 4.72 -0.64 -9.66
C LEU A 265 3.83 0.56 -9.28
N ALA A 266 3.03 1.06 -10.21
CA ALA A 266 2.08 2.13 -9.96
C ALA A 266 1.07 1.77 -8.87
N LEU A 267 0.52 0.54 -8.89
CA LEU A 267 -0.36 0.03 -7.84
C LEU A 267 0.34 -0.06 -6.48
N SER A 268 1.61 -0.45 -6.43
CA SER A 268 2.37 -0.53 -5.18
C SER A 268 2.59 0.86 -4.57
N VAL A 269 2.85 1.87 -5.38
CA VAL A 269 2.99 3.27 -4.93
C VAL A 269 1.65 3.82 -4.46
N ALA A 270 0.57 3.63 -5.23
CA ALA A 270 -0.77 4.08 -4.85
C ALA A 270 -1.33 3.38 -3.59
N SER A 271 -0.80 2.21 -3.26
CA SER A 271 -1.19 1.47 -2.06
C SER A 271 -0.52 1.96 -0.78
N GLN A 272 0.41 2.92 -0.86
CA GLN A 272 1.06 3.47 0.33
C GLN A 272 0.15 4.46 1.06
N PRO A 273 0.30 4.58 2.40
CA PRO A 273 -0.41 5.61 3.16
C PRO A 273 0.01 7.01 2.70
N LEU A 274 -0.97 7.90 2.54
CA LEU A 274 -0.75 9.27 2.09
C LEU A 274 -0.78 10.25 3.25
N ASP A 275 0.29 11.01 3.42
CA ASP A 275 0.42 12.13 4.38
C ASP A 275 0.20 13.46 3.65
N SER A 276 -0.93 13.62 2.96
CA SER A 276 -1.14 14.79 2.11
C SER A 276 -2.51 15.43 2.28
N ASN A 277 -2.53 16.75 2.14
CA ASN A 277 -3.67 17.65 2.06
C ASN A 277 -4.81 17.31 3.03
N PRO A 278 -4.67 17.64 4.32
CA PRO A 278 -5.75 17.44 5.28
C PRO A 278 -6.96 18.25 4.83
N THR A 279 -8.11 17.61 4.80
CA THR A 279 -9.39 18.33 4.79
C THR A 279 -9.60 18.88 6.18
N PHE A 280 -10.16 20.07 6.27
CA PHE A 280 -10.34 20.76 7.55
C PHE A 280 -11.76 21.28 7.65
N VAL A 281 -12.44 20.93 8.72
CA VAL A 281 -13.80 21.37 9.05
C VAL A 281 -13.83 21.88 10.48
N THR A 282 -14.41 23.04 10.69
CA THR A 282 -14.59 23.64 12.02
C THR A 282 -15.99 23.43 12.56
N GLY A 283 -16.18 23.68 13.85
CA GLY A 283 -17.51 23.64 14.46
C GLY A 283 -18.50 24.59 13.76
N ALA A 284 -18.05 25.76 13.26
CA ALA A 284 -18.89 26.71 12.55
C ALA A 284 -19.38 26.22 11.18
N ASP A 285 -18.70 25.27 10.57
CA ASP A 285 -19.14 24.67 9.30
C ASP A 285 -20.26 23.64 9.52
N VAL A 286 -20.37 23.13 10.75
CA VAL A 286 -21.40 22.16 11.16
C VAL A 286 -22.56 22.85 11.86
N SER A 287 -22.31 23.89 12.70
CA SER A 287 -23.32 24.59 13.47
C SER A 287 -23.01 26.08 13.56
N ARG A 288 -24.00 26.92 13.23
CA ARG A 288 -23.91 28.37 13.36
C ARG A 288 -23.66 28.89 14.78
N PHE A 289 -23.79 28.03 15.79
CA PHE A 289 -23.52 28.36 17.19
C PHE A 289 -22.10 28.10 17.60
N GLN A 290 -21.28 27.50 16.73
CA GLN A 290 -19.88 27.16 16.97
C GLN A 290 -18.94 28.21 16.35
N ARG A 291 -17.70 28.22 16.82
CA ARG A 291 -16.65 29.13 16.30
C ARG A 291 -16.00 28.59 15.03
N ARG A 292 -15.52 29.53 14.20
CA ARG A 292 -14.75 29.26 12.97
C ARG A 292 -13.23 29.36 13.19
N SER A 293 -12.79 30.14 14.19
CA SER A 293 -11.37 30.37 14.47
C SER A 293 -11.08 30.20 15.94
N ALA A 294 -9.84 29.84 16.28
CA ALA A 294 -9.36 29.79 17.64
C ALA A 294 -9.48 31.20 18.27
N PRO A 295 -9.88 31.30 19.56
CA PRO A 295 -9.93 32.58 20.24
C PRO A 295 -8.52 33.21 20.24
N THR A 296 -8.42 34.46 19.77
CA THR A 296 -7.18 35.24 19.91
C THR A 296 -6.88 35.50 21.37
N PRO A 297 -5.61 35.46 21.80
CA PRO A 297 -5.23 35.91 23.13
C PRO A 297 -5.79 37.31 23.36
N GLY A 298 -6.63 37.44 24.40
CA GLY A 298 -7.04 38.77 24.84
C GLY A 298 -5.82 39.64 25.14
N PRO A 299 -5.91 40.97 25.05
CA PRO A 299 -4.83 41.83 25.49
C PRO A 299 -4.45 41.38 26.88
N VAL A 300 -3.18 41.02 27.07
CA VAL A 300 -2.64 40.70 28.40
C VAL A 300 -3.01 41.87 29.28
N ALA A 301 -3.94 41.65 30.22
CA ALA A 301 -4.27 42.69 31.21
C ALA A 301 -2.92 43.09 31.82
N ALA A 302 -2.53 44.33 31.56
CA ALA A 302 -1.34 44.85 32.17
C ALA A 302 -1.43 44.52 33.66
N ARG A 303 -0.50 43.76 34.21
CA ARG A 303 -0.44 43.52 35.64
C ARG A 303 -0.65 44.85 36.29
N PRO A 304 -1.55 44.96 37.29
CA PRO A 304 -1.66 46.20 38.06
C PRO A 304 -0.25 46.52 38.51
N THR A 305 0.32 47.57 37.96
CA THR A 305 1.55 48.11 38.48
C THR A 305 1.22 48.44 39.94
N GLU A 306 1.82 47.74 40.87
CA GLU A 306 1.75 48.06 42.27
C GLU A 306 2.01 49.55 42.34
N ARG A 307 0.99 50.35 42.76
CA ARG A 307 1.14 51.77 43.02
C ARG A 307 2.19 51.89 44.06
N GLN A 308 3.41 52.19 43.68
CA GLN A 308 4.39 52.72 44.62
C GLN A 308 3.81 53.98 45.24
N PRO A 309 3.88 54.09 46.56
CA PRO A 309 3.38 55.29 47.25
C PRO A 309 4.09 56.54 46.69
N ALA A 310 3.32 57.51 46.34
CA ALA A 310 3.77 58.82 45.90
C ALA A 310 4.61 59.49 46.99
N GLY A 311 5.90 59.51 46.81
CA GLY A 311 6.80 60.20 47.74
C GLY A 311 8.25 60.03 47.28
N GLY A 312 8.72 60.86 46.31
CA GLY A 312 10.12 60.82 45.90
C GLY A 312 10.32 61.55 44.57
N ILE A 313 10.63 62.81 44.71
CA ILE A 313 11.45 63.69 43.86
C ILE A 313 11.66 63.19 42.42
N ASN A 314 10.99 63.84 41.47
CA ASN A 314 11.16 63.67 40.03
C ASN A 314 12.61 64.05 39.65
N PRO A 315 13.50 63.15 39.24
CA PRO A 315 14.77 63.59 38.66
C PRO A 315 14.47 64.19 37.30
N GLU A 316 14.73 65.45 37.17
CA GLU A 316 14.68 66.23 35.95
C GLU A 316 15.36 65.51 34.81
N ALA A 317 14.65 65.30 33.70
CA ALA A 317 15.19 64.60 32.51
C ALA A 317 16.47 65.36 32.06
N PRO A 318 17.56 64.73 31.74
CA PRO A 318 18.80 65.38 31.30
C PRO A 318 18.56 66.13 30.00
N LYS A 319 18.70 67.43 30.02
CA LYS A 319 18.69 68.35 28.88
C LYS A 319 20.00 68.21 28.11
N GLY A 320 20.13 67.22 27.27
CA GLY A 320 21.31 67.06 26.43
C GLY A 320 21.19 65.97 25.41
N PRO A 321 22.06 65.93 24.41
CA PRO A 321 22.05 64.88 23.44
C PRO A 321 22.35 63.51 24.12
N VAL A 322 21.48 62.50 23.85
CA VAL A 322 21.58 61.15 24.41
C VAL A 322 21.90 60.15 23.31
N VAL A 323 22.73 59.13 23.62
CA VAL A 323 22.99 57.99 22.73
C VAL A 323 22.25 56.79 23.26
N LYS A 324 21.54 56.15 22.36
CA LYS A 324 20.84 54.89 22.64
C LYS A 324 21.78 53.73 22.42
N VAL A 325 22.15 53.05 23.50
CA VAL A 325 23.02 51.86 23.48
C VAL A 325 22.16 50.62 23.63
N GLY A 326 22.09 49.79 22.56
CA GLY A 326 21.39 48.52 22.57
C GLY A 326 22.32 47.35 22.96
N ARG A 327 21.96 46.58 23.98
CA ARG A 327 22.59 45.27 24.32
C ARG A 327 21.50 44.20 24.33
N GLY A 328 21.49 43.36 23.30
CA GLY A 328 20.47 42.35 23.16
C GLY A 328 19.07 42.97 23.02
N ASN A 329 18.16 42.66 23.91
CA ASN A 329 16.78 43.14 23.87
C ASN A 329 16.50 44.38 24.74
N SER A 330 17.57 45.01 25.32
CA SER A 330 17.46 46.23 26.14
C SER A 330 18.16 47.42 25.50
N VAL A 331 17.49 48.58 25.50
CA VAL A 331 18.01 49.85 25.01
C VAL A 331 18.14 50.80 26.22
N THR A 332 19.34 51.27 26.48
CA THR A 332 19.62 52.25 27.56
C THR A 332 20.06 53.58 26.94
N GLU A 333 19.43 54.67 27.38
CA GLU A 333 19.80 56.02 26.96
C GLU A 333 20.91 56.57 27.89
N VAL A 334 22.06 56.90 27.31
CA VAL A 334 23.20 57.43 28.03
C VAL A 334 23.44 58.89 27.57
N PRO A 335 23.48 59.89 28.48
CA PRO A 335 23.73 61.27 28.11
C PRO A 335 25.19 61.47 27.69
N ILE A 336 25.41 62.21 26.60
CA ILE A 336 26.74 62.57 26.14
C ILE A 336 27.07 64.00 26.65
N GLY A 337 28.07 64.07 27.44
CA GLY A 337 28.69 65.36 27.79
C GLY A 337 28.13 65.99 29.06
N GLY A 338 28.90 65.87 30.11
CA GLY A 338 28.85 66.67 31.31
C GLY A 338 30.29 66.77 31.88
N LYS A 339 30.93 67.85 31.67
CA LYS A 339 31.95 68.31 32.57
C LYS A 339 31.26 68.96 33.71
#